data_5dd10ca3196a0dd509e8441db7228f25
#
_entry.id   5dd10ca3196a0dd509e8441db7228f25
#
_cell.length_a   1.000
_cell.length_b   1.000
_cell.length_c   1.000
_cell.angle_alpha   90.00
_cell.angle_beta   90.00
_cell.angle_gamma   90.00
#
_symmetry.space_group_name_H-M   'P 1'
#
loop_
_entity.id
_entity.type
_entity.pdbx_description
1 polymer ?
#
loop_
_entity_poly.entity_id
_entity_poly.type
_entity_poly.pdbx_seq_one_letter_code
_entity_poly.pdbx_strand_id
1 'polypeptide(L)'
;LQEAIVLLEQARIEYEETPLRLYLNLSLCLAKAYMIYFELTKEQRFALITQQILKPLAYTESLEIYFFLAYASAAKKEQALTQHWLKKYVSCLDHDLELLQVHPAFSLAREKEWFKTLIRNKAH
;
A
#
# COMPACT_ATOMS: atom_id res chain seq x y z
N LEU A 1 -19.06 5.84 0.77
CA LEU A 1 -17.73 5.36 0.40
C LEU A 1 -17.73 4.63 -0.94
N GLN A 2 -18.72 3.74 -1.18
CA GLN A 2 -18.83 3.05 -2.46
C GLN A 2 -19.03 4.00 -3.64
N GLU A 3 -19.82 5.06 -3.44
CA GLU A 3 -20.04 6.06 -4.49
C GLU A 3 -18.72 6.77 -4.84
N ALA A 4 -17.92 7.08 -3.84
CA ALA A 4 -16.62 7.69 -4.06
C ALA A 4 -15.68 6.76 -4.84
N ILE A 5 -15.70 5.46 -4.55
CA ILE A 5 -14.89 4.47 -5.27
C ILE A 5 -15.31 4.40 -6.74
N VAL A 6 -16.62 4.35 -7.01
CA VAL A 6 -17.14 4.31 -8.38
C VAL A 6 -16.71 5.54 -9.16
N LEU A 7 -16.85 6.73 -8.56
CA LEU A 7 -16.45 7.98 -9.21
C LEU A 7 -14.95 8.02 -9.49
N LEU A 8 -14.12 7.54 -8.56
CA LEU A 8 -12.67 7.52 -8.75
C LEU A 8 -12.27 6.54 -9.86
N GLU A 9 -12.93 5.39 -9.94
CA GLU A 9 -12.67 4.43 -11.02
C GLU A 9 -13.05 5.01 -12.39
N GLN A 10 -14.18 5.69 -12.46
CA GLN A 10 -14.64 6.34 -13.68
C GLN A 10 -13.65 7.42 -14.13
N ALA A 11 -13.21 8.26 -13.19
CA ALA A 11 -12.24 9.31 -13.48
C ALA A 11 -10.92 8.71 -13.96
N ARG A 12 -10.48 7.59 -13.37
CA ARG A 12 -9.26 6.92 -13.77
C ARG A 12 -9.33 6.41 -15.21
N ILE A 13 -10.47 5.87 -15.62
CA ILE A 13 -10.69 5.40 -16.99
C ILE A 13 -10.69 6.57 -17.97
N GLU A 14 -11.38 7.64 -17.64
CA GLU A 14 -11.48 8.82 -18.48
C GLU A 14 -10.14 9.52 -18.69
N TYR A 15 -9.27 9.48 -17.68
CA TYR A 15 -7.98 10.13 -17.71
C TYR A 15 -6.84 9.17 -17.97
N GLU A 16 -7.10 8.06 -18.64
CA GLU A 16 -6.10 7.04 -18.95
C GLU A 16 -4.89 7.61 -19.69
N GLU A 17 -5.09 8.62 -20.53
CA GLU A 17 -4.02 9.23 -21.32
C GLU A 17 -3.43 10.50 -20.69
N THR A 18 -3.85 10.86 -19.46
CA THR A 18 -3.30 12.03 -18.76
C THR A 18 -1.90 11.77 -18.27
N PRO A 19 -1.17 12.83 -17.85
CA PRO A 19 0.16 12.63 -17.29
C PRO A 19 0.19 11.58 -16.19
N LEU A 20 1.25 10.79 -16.19
CA LEU A 20 1.43 9.70 -15.24
C LEU A 20 1.17 10.13 -13.80
N ARG A 21 1.62 11.34 -13.43
CA ARG A 21 1.45 11.85 -12.07
C ARG A 21 -0.03 11.87 -11.65
N LEU A 22 -0.92 12.35 -12.53
CA LEU A 22 -2.34 12.39 -12.22
C LEU A 22 -2.92 10.98 -12.11
N TYR A 23 -2.53 10.10 -13.00
CA TYR A 23 -2.95 8.70 -12.95
C TYR A 23 -2.52 8.03 -11.64
N LEU A 24 -1.28 8.27 -11.21
CA LEU A 24 -0.77 7.76 -9.94
C LEU A 24 -1.60 8.29 -8.76
N ASN A 25 -1.89 9.58 -8.75
CA ASN A 25 -2.66 10.18 -7.67
C ASN A 25 -4.07 9.61 -7.59
N LEU A 26 -4.73 9.43 -8.74
CA LEU A 26 -6.06 8.83 -8.78
C LEU A 26 -6.04 7.38 -8.31
N SER A 27 -5.05 6.62 -8.73
CA SER A 27 -4.91 5.23 -8.33
C SER A 27 -4.65 5.11 -6.81
N LEU A 28 -3.85 6.01 -6.26
CA LEU A 28 -3.59 6.03 -4.81
C LEU A 28 -4.85 6.42 -4.03
N CYS A 29 -5.62 7.41 -4.52
CA CYS A 29 -6.88 7.77 -3.88
C CYS A 29 -7.85 6.60 -3.85
N LEU A 30 -7.94 5.88 -4.96
CA LEU A 30 -8.80 4.70 -5.05
C LEU A 30 -8.33 3.60 -4.09
N ALA A 31 -7.02 3.36 -4.04
CA ALA A 31 -6.44 2.36 -3.12
C ALA A 31 -6.72 2.72 -1.66
N LYS A 32 -6.58 3.99 -1.30
CA LYS A 32 -6.88 4.46 0.05
C LYS A 32 -8.34 4.19 0.41
N ALA A 33 -9.27 4.46 -0.52
CA ALA A 33 -10.69 4.22 -0.32
C ALA A 33 -10.98 2.73 -0.11
N TYR A 34 -10.36 1.86 -0.90
CA TYR A 34 -10.54 0.41 -0.74
C TYR A 34 -9.98 -0.08 0.60
N MET A 35 -8.84 0.46 1.05
CA MET A 35 -8.30 0.04 2.34
C MET A 35 -9.15 0.53 3.52
N ILE A 36 -9.76 1.70 3.40
CA ILE A 36 -10.76 2.14 4.40
C ILE A 36 -11.94 1.18 4.42
N TYR A 37 -12.42 0.78 3.24
CA TYR A 37 -13.53 -0.17 3.13
C TYR A 37 -13.14 -1.53 3.73
N PHE A 38 -11.89 -1.96 3.50
CA PHE A 38 -11.38 -3.17 4.14
C PHE A 38 -11.43 -3.07 5.67
N GLU A 39 -10.99 -1.94 6.23
CA GLU A 39 -11.00 -1.76 7.69
C GLU A 39 -12.42 -1.80 8.28
N LEU A 40 -13.40 -1.33 7.52
CA LEU A 40 -14.79 -1.34 7.95
C LEU A 40 -15.44 -2.72 7.85
N THR A 41 -15.08 -3.51 6.85
CA THR A 41 -15.73 -4.79 6.55
C THR A 41 -14.88 -6.00 6.89
N LYS A 42 -13.57 -5.84 6.93
CA LYS A 42 -12.56 -6.91 7.08
C LYS A 42 -12.61 -7.94 5.95
N GLU A 43 -13.18 -7.57 4.80
CA GLU A 43 -13.23 -8.44 3.63
C GLU A 43 -11.93 -8.31 2.83
N GLN A 44 -11.22 -9.42 2.69
CA GLN A 44 -9.90 -9.45 2.02
C GLN A 44 -9.96 -9.08 0.54
N ARG A 45 -11.14 -9.16 -0.08
CA ARG A 45 -11.28 -8.76 -1.49
C ARG A 45 -10.87 -7.31 -1.74
N PHE A 46 -11.08 -6.42 -0.76
CA PHE A 46 -10.69 -5.01 -0.91
C PHE A 46 -9.17 -4.84 -0.89
N ALA A 47 -8.49 -5.64 -0.09
CA ALA A 47 -7.03 -5.66 -0.11
C ALA A 47 -6.49 -6.22 -1.42
N LEU A 48 -7.13 -7.27 -1.96
CA LEU A 48 -6.75 -7.83 -3.25
C LEU A 48 -6.91 -6.79 -4.37
N ILE A 49 -8.03 -6.05 -4.38
CA ILE A 49 -8.26 -5.01 -5.38
C ILE A 49 -7.18 -3.93 -5.28
N THR A 50 -6.81 -3.53 -4.06
CA THR A 50 -5.74 -2.56 -3.84
C THR A 50 -4.43 -3.06 -4.46
N GLN A 51 -4.08 -4.33 -4.25
CA GLN A 51 -2.89 -4.92 -4.86
C GLN A 51 -2.96 -4.89 -6.39
N GLN A 52 -4.12 -5.22 -6.95
CA GLN A 52 -4.31 -5.24 -8.40
C GLN A 52 -4.19 -3.85 -9.02
N ILE A 53 -4.62 -2.81 -8.31
CA ILE A 53 -4.51 -1.43 -8.77
C ILE A 53 -3.06 -0.93 -8.71
N LEU A 54 -2.35 -1.22 -7.64
CA LEU A 54 -1.05 -0.61 -7.38
C LEU A 54 0.14 -1.41 -7.89
N LYS A 55 0.04 -2.74 -7.98
CA LYS A 55 1.16 -3.57 -8.40
C LYS A 55 1.72 -3.17 -9.77
N PRO A 56 0.88 -2.90 -10.80
CA PRO A 56 1.41 -2.46 -12.10
C PRO A 56 2.12 -1.12 -12.04
N LEU A 57 1.93 -0.34 -10.99
CA LEU A 57 2.55 0.98 -10.83
C LEU A 57 3.80 0.95 -9.94
N ALA A 58 4.19 -0.23 -9.46
CA ALA A 58 5.34 -0.35 -8.56
C ALA A 58 6.66 0.09 -9.23
N TYR A 59 6.74 0.01 -10.55
CA TYR A 59 7.93 0.44 -11.30
C TYR A 59 8.23 1.93 -11.12
N THR A 60 7.25 2.73 -10.70
CA THR A 60 7.44 4.16 -10.50
C THR A 60 8.22 4.49 -9.23
N GLU A 61 8.48 3.48 -8.39
CA GLU A 61 9.24 3.62 -7.14
C GLU A 61 8.63 4.64 -6.18
N SER A 62 7.30 4.78 -6.19
CA SER A 62 6.59 5.69 -5.31
C SER A 62 6.53 5.13 -3.88
N LEU A 63 6.91 5.97 -2.92
CA LEU A 63 6.87 5.63 -1.49
C LEU A 63 5.47 5.16 -1.07
N GLU A 64 4.44 5.91 -1.46
CA GLU A 64 3.07 5.59 -1.08
C GLU A 64 2.57 4.30 -1.70
N ILE A 65 2.97 4.01 -2.94
CA ILE A 65 2.58 2.77 -3.60
C ILE A 65 3.17 1.58 -2.85
N TYR A 66 4.44 1.65 -2.47
CA TYR A 66 5.08 0.59 -1.69
C TYR A 66 4.39 0.40 -0.34
N PHE A 67 4.05 1.51 0.32
CA PHE A 67 3.37 1.43 1.61
C PHE A 67 2.02 0.72 1.48
N PHE A 68 1.18 1.12 0.52
CA PHE A 68 -0.13 0.52 0.37
C PHE A 68 -0.09 -0.92 -0.14
N LEU A 69 0.92 -1.27 -0.93
CA LEU A 69 1.13 -2.67 -1.31
C LEU A 69 1.51 -3.52 -0.09
N ALA A 70 2.36 -3.00 0.79
CA ALA A 70 2.70 -3.67 2.04
C ALA A 70 1.48 -3.80 2.95
N TYR A 71 0.70 -2.72 3.06
CA TYR A 71 -0.51 -2.71 3.88
C TYR A 71 -1.52 -3.76 3.39
N ALA A 72 -1.79 -3.78 2.09
CA ALA A 72 -2.73 -4.74 1.51
C ALA A 72 -2.23 -6.19 1.67
N SER A 73 -0.93 -6.40 1.49
CA SER A 73 -0.33 -7.73 1.68
C SER A 73 -0.45 -8.19 3.13
N ALA A 74 -0.21 -7.29 4.09
CA ALA A 74 -0.38 -7.60 5.51
C ALA A 74 -1.83 -7.92 5.84
N ALA A 75 -2.77 -7.18 5.25
CA ALA A 75 -4.21 -7.42 5.44
C ALA A 75 -4.61 -8.81 4.96
N LYS A 76 -3.96 -9.31 3.91
CA LYS A 76 -4.20 -10.65 3.40
C LYS A 76 -3.33 -11.71 4.07
N LYS A 77 -2.51 -11.32 5.03
CA LYS A 77 -1.61 -12.20 5.78
C LYS A 77 -0.55 -12.86 4.91
N GLU A 78 -0.13 -12.16 3.87
CA GLU A 78 0.91 -12.61 2.93
C GLU A 78 2.27 -12.11 3.41
N GLN A 79 2.92 -12.84 4.31
CA GLN A 79 4.14 -12.39 4.97
C GLN A 79 5.29 -12.12 4.00
N ALA A 80 5.50 -12.99 3.02
CA ALA A 80 6.59 -12.81 2.06
C ALA A 80 6.40 -11.54 1.23
N LEU A 81 5.18 -11.26 0.79
CA LEU A 81 4.88 -10.04 0.03
C LEU A 81 4.98 -8.80 0.91
N THR A 82 4.50 -8.89 2.16
CA THR A 82 4.65 -7.79 3.12
C THR A 82 6.12 -7.44 3.29
N GLN A 83 6.97 -8.44 3.50
CA GLN A 83 8.41 -8.23 3.62
C GLN A 83 8.99 -7.59 2.35
N HIS A 84 8.61 -8.10 1.20
CA HIS A 84 9.09 -7.58 -0.09
C HIS A 84 8.79 -6.09 -0.24
N TRP A 85 7.53 -5.68 0.00
CA TRP A 85 7.13 -4.29 -0.17
C TRP A 85 7.69 -3.39 0.92
N LEU A 86 7.84 -3.88 2.14
CA LEU A 86 8.46 -3.08 3.21
C LEU A 86 9.95 -2.84 2.94
N LYS A 87 10.66 -3.82 2.37
CA LYS A 87 12.04 -3.61 1.94
C LYS A 87 12.12 -2.51 0.89
N LYS A 88 11.21 -2.50 -0.07
CA LYS A 88 11.12 -1.44 -1.08
C LYS A 88 10.81 -0.08 -0.44
N TYR A 89 9.86 -0.07 0.50
CA TYR A 89 9.46 1.15 1.20
C TYR A 89 10.65 1.80 1.91
N VAL A 90 11.39 1.02 2.71
CA VAL A 90 12.51 1.59 3.48
C VAL A 90 13.72 1.94 2.61
N SER A 91 13.75 1.50 1.35
CA SER A 91 14.80 1.93 0.41
C SER A 91 14.55 3.34 -0.11
N CYS A 92 13.35 3.87 0.05
CA CYS A 92 13.02 5.24 -0.34
C CYS A 92 13.58 6.24 0.67
N LEU A 93 14.00 7.41 0.18
CA LEU A 93 14.60 8.44 1.06
C LEU A 93 13.62 8.97 2.10
N ASP A 94 12.35 9.09 1.73
CA ASP A 94 11.33 9.70 2.60
C ASP A 94 10.55 8.68 3.42
N HIS A 95 11.07 7.46 3.57
CA HIS A 95 10.38 6.44 4.36
C HIS A 95 10.24 6.86 5.84
N ASP A 96 9.20 6.34 6.48
CA ASP A 96 8.88 6.65 7.88
C ASP A 96 8.91 5.36 8.71
N LEU A 97 10.01 5.15 9.44
CA LEU A 97 10.16 3.97 10.29
C LEU A 97 9.18 3.98 11.45
N GLU A 98 8.88 5.15 11.99
CA GLU A 98 7.94 5.26 13.10
C GLU A 98 6.54 4.79 12.67
N LEU A 99 6.12 5.15 11.47
CA LEU A 99 4.84 4.68 10.93
C LEU A 99 4.76 3.16 10.90
N LEU A 100 5.82 2.50 10.47
CA LEU A 100 5.87 1.04 10.44
C LEU A 100 5.79 0.43 11.84
N GLN A 101 6.32 1.12 12.84
CA GLN A 101 6.35 0.63 14.21
C GLN A 101 5.00 0.79 14.92
N VAL A 102 4.15 1.70 14.47
CA VAL A 102 2.88 2.01 15.16
C VAL A 102 1.64 1.62 14.35
N HIS A 103 1.74 1.44 13.04
CA HIS A 103 0.57 1.18 12.21
C HIS A 103 -0.03 -0.20 12.54
N PRO A 104 -1.34 -0.28 12.81
CA PRO A 104 -1.98 -1.55 13.22
C PRO A 104 -1.87 -2.67 12.19
N ALA A 105 -1.77 -2.34 10.90
CA ALA A 105 -1.69 -3.34 9.84
C ALA A 105 -0.44 -4.21 9.96
N PHE A 106 0.62 -3.71 10.58
CA PHE A 106 1.89 -4.41 10.69
C PHE A 106 2.11 -5.04 12.07
N SER A 107 1.07 -5.18 12.88
CA SER A 107 1.18 -5.75 14.23
C SER A 107 1.77 -7.15 14.22
N LEU A 108 1.34 -8.00 13.30
CA LEU A 108 1.90 -9.36 13.18
C LEU A 108 3.32 -9.33 12.63
N ALA A 109 3.57 -8.47 11.64
CA ALA A 109 4.90 -8.35 11.03
C ALA A 109 5.95 -7.91 12.05
N ARG A 110 5.58 -7.04 12.99
CA ARG A 110 6.51 -6.54 14.01
C ARG A 110 7.07 -7.64 14.90
N GLU A 111 6.41 -8.77 15.01
CA GLU A 111 6.87 -9.91 15.79
C GLU A 111 7.89 -10.76 15.05
N LYS A 112 8.04 -10.56 13.75
CA LYS A 112 8.93 -11.35 12.91
C LYS A 112 10.37 -10.84 12.97
N GLU A 113 11.31 -11.77 12.92
CA GLU A 113 12.74 -11.41 12.93
C GLU A 113 13.14 -10.56 11.74
N TRP A 114 12.58 -10.83 10.55
CA TRP A 114 12.91 -10.04 9.38
C TRP A 114 12.50 -8.57 9.54
N PHE A 115 11.38 -8.31 10.23
CA PHE A 115 10.94 -6.94 10.50
C PHE A 115 11.88 -6.24 11.46
N LYS A 116 12.24 -6.92 12.55
CA LYS A 116 13.16 -6.37 13.55
C LYS A 116 14.52 -6.05 12.93
N THR A 117 15.02 -6.94 12.06
CA THR A 117 16.26 -6.72 11.34
C THR A 117 16.16 -5.53 10.39
N LEU A 118 15.04 -5.41 9.67
CA LEU A 118 14.79 -4.31 8.75
C LEU A 118 14.85 -2.96 9.47
N ILE A 119 14.15 -2.85 10.59
CA ILE A 119 14.13 -1.61 11.39
C ILE A 119 15.51 -1.31 11.95
N ARG A 120 16.20 -2.32 12.49
CA ARG A 120 17.53 -2.16 13.07
C ARG A 120 18.52 -1.62 12.03
N ASN A 121 18.52 -2.20 10.84
CA ASN A 121 19.44 -1.80 9.77
C ASN A 121 19.20 -0.38 9.29
N LYS A 122 17.96 0.09 9.33
CA LYS A 122 17.62 1.44 8.87
C LYS A 122 17.74 2.50 9.97
N ALA A 123 17.72 2.09 11.24
CA ALA A 123 17.86 3.02 12.35
C ALA A 123 19.31 3.51 12.54
N HIS A 124 20.27 2.89 11.85
CA HIS A 124 21.69 3.29 11.91
C HIS A 124 22.13 4.15 10.71
#